data_d31e508e73f97470ab986717f8a75732
#
_entry.id   d31e508e73f97470ab986717f8a75732
#
_cell.length_a   1.000
_cell.length_b   1.000
_cell.length_c   1.000
_cell.angle_alpha   90.00
_cell.angle_beta   90.00
_cell.angle_gamma   90.00
#
_symmetry.space_group_name_H-M   'P 1'
#
loop_
_entity.id
_entity.type
_entity.pdbx_description
1 polymer ?
#
loop_
_entity_poly.entity_id
_entity_poly.type
_entity_poly.pdbx_seq_one_letter_code
_entity_poly.pdbx_strand_id
1 'polypeptide(L)'
;MPTVSFSSPSQATTINFGQGVKLQWTSTNATSCTASTSSTMGGAFTGSQQTSGSATVAPTGTGNVTYTLTCMGAGGSGSATTAAVTVNPSILSMLAPTKITTIGSTIDPVEKGGNPYGLVIAPATAGLITAGDLIVCNFNDGATNTEGLGTAIVGLHPTTGAMPYRLAVAPALQGCNALAMLPDDSISAAGYSANKNPLVTSSATVNDPFSADTFAHPWGEAFVAAKGSNPAALYVSNADGSIDRISLNGDAQTAFTKIASGFCASGSPGAIYAPSGLTYDVSIDTLYIVDTSSYSVVAFANVSSIGDAGVVVAGQCSATIPTPKPTFSGPSGSSARVIANGGGFIAPLSAALLSDGDLIVGNADINITSAQMPNLAFEISPVLPGGFVGSGVQLDTSGTSGALFGIVATTDSQKHQVVYFNDDNTNAVMMLTQ
;
A
#
# COMPACT_ATOMS: atom_id res chain seq x y z
N MET A 1 23.75 41.69 -15.64
CA MET A 1 24.03 40.36 -15.15
C MET A 1 22.71 39.63 -14.81
N PRO A 2 22.55 38.40 -15.11
CA PRO A 2 21.43 37.58 -14.63
C PRO A 2 21.41 37.53 -13.10
N THR A 3 20.19 37.53 -12.52
CA THR A 3 19.99 37.14 -11.12
C THR A 3 19.25 35.80 -11.12
N VAL A 4 19.53 34.96 -10.14
CA VAL A 4 18.90 33.66 -9.99
C VAL A 4 18.50 33.49 -8.53
N SER A 5 17.35 32.89 -8.25
CA SER A 5 16.93 32.54 -6.90
C SER A 5 16.11 31.26 -6.88
N PHE A 6 16.25 30.48 -5.80
CA PHE A 6 15.36 29.39 -5.47
C PHE A 6 14.35 29.85 -4.40
N SER A 7 13.08 29.57 -4.63
CA SER A 7 12.01 29.75 -3.64
C SER A 7 11.67 28.44 -2.92
N SER A 8 12.11 27.29 -3.45
CA SER A 8 11.99 25.98 -2.80
C SER A 8 13.19 25.10 -3.18
N PRO A 9 13.81 24.38 -2.22
CA PRO A 9 13.72 24.62 -0.78
C PRO A 9 14.44 25.92 -0.39
N SER A 10 13.77 26.77 0.38
CA SER A 10 14.32 28.03 0.88
C SER A 10 15.06 27.89 2.20
N GLN A 11 14.87 26.76 2.90
CA GLN A 11 15.53 26.40 4.14
C GLN A 11 16.05 24.97 4.05
N ALA A 12 17.02 24.62 4.93
CA ALA A 12 17.46 23.24 5.08
C ALA A 12 16.26 22.34 5.37
N THR A 13 16.17 21.24 4.64
CA THR A 13 15.08 20.28 4.75
C THR A 13 15.64 18.86 4.86
N THR A 14 14.86 17.99 5.48
CA THR A 14 15.19 16.57 5.61
C THR A 14 14.10 15.75 4.96
N ILE A 15 14.48 14.75 4.18
CA ILE A 15 13.61 13.76 3.55
C ILE A 15 14.18 12.37 3.77
N ASN A 16 13.37 11.34 3.58
CA ASN A 16 13.87 9.97 3.50
C ASN A 16 14.24 9.60 2.06
N PHE A 17 15.13 8.65 1.90
CA PHE A 17 15.45 8.08 0.59
C PHE A 17 14.20 7.44 0.00
N GLY A 18 13.87 7.81 -1.20
CA GLY A 18 12.58 7.50 -1.83
C GLY A 18 11.74 8.75 -2.08
N GLN A 19 11.89 9.77 -1.25
CA GLN A 19 11.10 11.00 -1.32
C GLN A 19 11.60 11.96 -2.38
N GLY A 20 10.69 12.79 -2.91
CA GLY A 20 11.00 13.85 -3.85
C GLY A 20 11.15 15.22 -3.20
N VAL A 21 12.10 15.98 -3.67
CA VAL A 21 12.29 17.39 -3.34
C VAL A 21 11.70 18.28 -4.42
N LYS A 22 10.82 19.19 -4.05
CA LYS A 22 10.31 20.21 -4.97
C LYS A 22 11.31 21.36 -5.06
N LEU A 23 11.89 21.56 -6.24
CA LEU A 23 12.70 22.71 -6.60
C LEU A 23 11.82 23.73 -7.31
N GLN A 24 11.97 25.00 -6.96
CA GLN A 24 11.30 26.11 -7.65
C GLN A 24 12.24 27.30 -7.77
N TRP A 25 12.39 27.84 -8.96
CA TRP A 25 13.37 28.90 -9.25
C TRP A 25 12.82 29.97 -10.17
N THR A 26 13.45 31.14 -10.08
CA THR A 26 13.24 32.24 -11.02
C THR A 26 14.58 32.88 -11.38
N SER A 27 14.68 33.47 -12.55
CA SER A 27 15.81 34.30 -12.94
C SER A 27 15.36 35.55 -13.69
N THR A 28 16.19 36.58 -13.68
CA THR A 28 16.00 37.79 -14.48
C THR A 28 17.20 38.02 -15.40
N ASN A 29 16.99 38.69 -16.54
CA ASN A 29 18.02 38.98 -17.53
C ASN A 29 18.81 37.76 -18.03
N ALA A 30 18.22 36.57 -17.94
CA ALA A 30 18.80 35.31 -18.39
C ALA A 30 18.21 34.89 -19.77
N THR A 31 19.04 34.29 -20.59
CA THR A 31 18.66 33.69 -21.89
C THR A 31 18.73 32.16 -21.84
N SER A 32 19.53 31.60 -20.95
CA SER A 32 19.69 30.15 -20.75
C SER A 32 20.11 29.87 -19.32
N CYS A 33 19.75 28.69 -18.80
CA CYS A 33 20.17 28.21 -17.48
C CYS A 33 20.63 26.74 -17.55
N THR A 34 21.59 26.39 -16.69
CA THR A 34 22.13 25.04 -16.55
C THR A 34 22.10 24.65 -15.09
N ALA A 35 21.54 23.47 -14.81
CA ALA A 35 21.47 22.90 -13.48
C ALA A 35 22.63 21.95 -13.19
N SER A 36 23.00 21.88 -11.93
CA SER A 36 23.96 20.90 -11.38
C SER A 36 23.63 20.55 -9.95
N THR A 37 24.17 19.43 -9.46
CA THR A 37 24.03 18.97 -8.09
C THR A 37 25.38 18.88 -7.40
N SER A 38 25.44 19.06 -6.09
CA SER A 38 26.68 18.95 -5.31
C SER A 38 27.18 17.50 -5.20
N SER A 39 26.35 16.52 -5.53
CA SER A 39 26.65 15.09 -5.42
C SER A 39 26.00 14.33 -6.56
N THR A 40 26.62 13.24 -7.01
CA THR A 40 26.04 12.28 -7.98
C THR A 40 24.72 11.67 -7.47
N MET A 41 24.47 11.73 -6.17
CA MET A 41 23.23 11.25 -5.53
C MET A 41 22.08 12.28 -5.60
N GLY A 42 22.28 13.46 -6.20
CA GLY A 42 21.29 14.53 -6.26
C GLY A 42 20.09 14.27 -7.18
N GLY A 43 20.09 13.16 -7.90
CA GLY A 43 19.02 12.85 -8.84
C GLY A 43 19.11 13.62 -10.16
N ALA A 44 17.99 13.76 -10.87
CA ALA A 44 17.95 14.19 -12.27
C ALA A 44 17.92 15.72 -12.50
N PHE A 45 18.32 16.55 -11.54
CA PHE A 45 18.41 18.02 -11.74
C PHE A 45 19.76 18.42 -12.32
N THR A 46 19.93 18.17 -13.60
CA THR A 46 21.18 18.47 -14.33
C THR A 46 20.88 18.99 -15.74
N GLY A 47 21.88 19.64 -16.37
CA GLY A 47 21.76 20.10 -17.74
C GLY A 47 20.89 21.34 -17.94
N SER A 48 20.39 21.53 -19.14
CA SER A 48 19.64 22.74 -19.55
C SER A 48 18.27 22.82 -18.83
N GLN A 49 17.97 24.00 -18.30
CA GLN A 49 16.71 24.32 -17.63
C GLN A 49 16.09 25.60 -18.19
N GLN A 50 14.80 25.77 -17.99
CA GLN A 50 14.12 27.05 -18.26
C GLN A 50 14.64 28.15 -17.34
N THR A 51 14.51 29.40 -17.73
CA THR A 51 14.92 30.57 -16.91
C THR A 51 14.06 30.74 -15.64
N SER A 52 12.87 30.17 -15.62
CA SER A 52 12.02 30.02 -14.43
C SER A 52 11.25 28.72 -14.52
N GLY A 53 10.96 28.09 -13.37
CA GLY A 53 10.25 26.82 -13.38
C GLY A 53 10.21 26.12 -12.03
N SER A 54 9.71 24.90 -12.06
CA SER A 54 9.73 23.97 -10.94
C SER A 54 10.00 22.55 -11.41
N ALA A 55 10.64 21.75 -10.56
CA ALA A 55 10.87 20.33 -10.77
C ALA A 55 10.75 19.59 -9.44
N THR A 56 10.21 18.37 -9.46
CA THR A 56 10.36 17.44 -8.35
C THR A 56 11.51 16.52 -8.67
N VAL A 57 12.49 16.45 -7.78
CA VAL A 57 13.72 15.68 -7.97
C VAL A 57 13.81 14.64 -6.86
N ALA A 58 13.98 13.38 -7.21
CA ALA A 58 14.22 12.30 -6.26
C ALA A 58 15.73 12.04 -6.18
N PRO A 59 16.37 12.24 -5.01
CA PRO A 59 17.76 11.82 -4.80
C PRO A 59 17.93 10.32 -4.97
N THR A 60 19.11 9.90 -5.44
CA THR A 60 19.42 8.48 -5.72
C THR A 60 20.27 7.82 -4.63
N GLY A 61 20.45 8.48 -3.49
CA GLY A 61 21.21 7.98 -2.34
C GLY A 61 21.08 8.89 -1.13
N THR A 62 21.58 8.41 0.01
CA THR A 62 21.52 9.10 1.31
C THR A 62 22.66 10.11 1.50
N GLY A 63 22.45 11.10 2.35
CA GLY A 63 23.43 12.16 2.66
C GLY A 63 22.96 13.55 2.29
N ASN A 64 23.86 14.53 2.30
CA ASN A 64 23.54 15.92 2.00
C ASN A 64 23.69 16.23 0.51
N VAL A 65 22.70 16.92 -0.05
CA VAL A 65 22.72 17.41 -1.44
C VAL A 65 22.26 18.85 -1.51
N THR A 66 22.84 19.62 -2.42
CA THR A 66 22.37 20.96 -2.84
C THR A 66 22.22 20.99 -4.36
N TYR A 67 21.33 21.86 -4.83
CA TYR A 67 21.04 22.04 -6.24
C TYR A 67 21.44 23.45 -6.66
N THR A 68 22.20 23.57 -7.74
CA THR A 68 22.68 24.84 -8.27
C THR A 68 22.14 25.11 -9.64
N LEU A 69 21.68 26.33 -9.87
CA LEU A 69 21.28 26.80 -11.18
C LEU A 69 22.17 27.98 -11.59
N THR A 70 22.84 27.85 -12.71
CA THR A 70 23.68 28.90 -13.30
C THR A 70 23.02 29.38 -14.60
N CYS A 71 22.74 30.67 -14.67
CA CYS A 71 22.08 31.27 -15.82
C CYS A 71 23.01 32.28 -16.54
N MET A 72 22.96 32.31 -17.86
CA MET A 72 23.70 33.19 -18.75
C MET A 72 22.78 34.23 -19.40
N GLY A 73 23.29 35.41 -19.63
CA GLY A 73 22.61 36.48 -20.33
C GLY A 73 23.60 37.51 -20.89
N ALA A 74 23.14 38.58 -21.55
CA ALA A 74 23.99 39.58 -22.20
C ALA A 74 25.01 40.28 -21.24
N GLY A 75 24.70 40.29 -19.94
CA GLY A 75 25.57 40.87 -18.90
C GLY A 75 26.49 39.87 -18.21
N GLY A 76 26.65 38.63 -18.69
CA GLY A 76 27.47 37.59 -18.08
C GLY A 76 26.63 36.46 -17.45
N SER A 77 27.13 35.88 -16.33
CA SER A 77 26.51 34.77 -15.62
C SER A 77 26.04 35.13 -14.21
N GLY A 78 24.98 34.52 -13.74
CA GLY A 78 24.52 34.55 -12.36
C GLY A 78 24.19 33.14 -11.88
N SER A 79 24.37 32.85 -10.59
CA SER A 79 24.15 31.53 -10.03
C SER A 79 23.47 31.61 -8.65
N ALA A 80 22.68 30.61 -8.34
CA ALA A 80 22.13 30.39 -7.02
C ALA A 80 22.16 28.89 -6.67
N THR A 81 22.25 28.61 -5.36
CA THR A 81 22.24 27.26 -4.81
C THR A 81 21.14 27.17 -3.75
N THR A 82 20.44 26.06 -3.70
CA THR A 82 19.39 25.80 -2.69
C THR A 82 19.99 25.70 -1.29
N ALA A 83 19.15 25.80 -0.26
CA ALA A 83 19.48 25.27 1.05
C ALA A 83 19.80 23.76 0.95
N ALA A 84 20.50 23.25 1.94
CA ALA A 84 20.87 21.82 1.99
C ALA A 84 19.64 20.94 2.15
N VAL A 85 19.63 19.84 1.42
CA VAL A 85 18.67 18.73 1.59
C VAL A 85 19.43 17.57 2.20
N THR A 86 19.01 17.14 3.40
CA THR A 86 19.52 15.93 4.06
C THR A 86 18.62 14.77 3.66
N VAL A 87 19.19 13.72 3.07
CA VAL A 87 18.48 12.49 2.69
C VAL A 87 18.84 11.40 3.70
N ASN A 88 17.90 11.05 4.55
CA ASN A 88 18.01 9.95 5.51
C ASN A 88 17.89 8.59 4.79
N PRO A 89 18.23 7.47 5.44
CA PRO A 89 17.86 6.15 4.97
C PRO A 89 16.33 6.03 4.75
N SER A 90 15.91 5.06 3.94
CA SER A 90 14.50 4.73 3.76
C SER A 90 13.88 4.18 5.04
N ILE A 91 12.56 4.29 5.19
CA ILE A 91 11.86 3.81 6.40
C ILE A 91 12.11 2.32 6.61
N LEU A 92 11.95 1.50 5.57
CA LEU A 92 12.15 0.05 5.68
C LEU A 92 13.58 -0.31 6.11
N SER A 93 14.58 0.43 5.62
CA SER A 93 15.97 0.22 6.03
C SER A 93 16.24 0.63 7.49
N MET A 94 15.50 1.60 8.02
CA MET A 94 15.58 2.01 9.43
C MET A 94 14.83 1.04 10.36
N LEU A 95 13.74 0.44 9.89
CA LEU A 95 13.00 -0.60 10.59
C LEU A 95 13.77 -1.92 10.70
N ALA A 96 14.87 -2.06 10.01
CA ALA A 96 15.75 -3.20 9.79
C ALA A 96 15.45 -4.49 10.58
N PRO A 97 15.57 -5.67 9.97
CA PRO A 97 15.01 -6.95 10.42
C PRO A 97 15.59 -7.48 11.75
N THR A 98 16.49 -6.76 12.41
CA THR A 98 17.10 -7.17 13.67
C THR A 98 16.17 -7.03 14.88
N LYS A 99 14.98 -6.47 14.72
CA LYS A 99 14.02 -6.20 15.80
C LYS A 99 12.60 -6.64 15.47
N ILE A 100 12.44 -7.75 14.74
CA ILE A 100 11.11 -8.33 14.56
C ILE A 100 10.67 -8.93 15.89
N THR A 101 9.50 -8.50 16.37
CA THR A 101 8.92 -8.96 17.63
C THR A 101 7.61 -9.68 17.38
N THR A 102 7.44 -10.89 17.89
CA THR A 102 6.16 -11.59 17.87
C THR A 102 5.20 -10.94 18.86
N ILE A 103 4.07 -10.45 18.39
CA ILE A 103 3.00 -9.90 19.21
C ILE A 103 2.20 -11.03 19.83
N GLY A 104 1.67 -11.93 19.01
CA GLY A 104 0.89 -13.05 19.52
C GLY A 104 0.32 -13.93 18.40
N SER A 105 -0.29 -15.04 18.81
CA SER A 105 -0.91 -15.99 17.89
C SER A 105 -2.19 -15.42 17.28
N THR A 106 -2.44 -15.76 16.02
CA THR A 106 -3.69 -15.44 15.30
C THR A 106 -4.67 -16.61 15.28
N ILE A 107 -4.28 -17.76 15.82
CA ILE A 107 -5.14 -18.95 15.83
C ILE A 107 -6.39 -18.69 16.66
N ASP A 108 -7.55 -18.88 16.07
CA ASP A 108 -8.83 -18.75 16.77
C ASP A 108 -8.87 -19.63 18.02
N PRO A 109 -9.15 -19.06 19.20
CA PRO A 109 -9.06 -19.80 20.45
C PRO A 109 -10.07 -20.95 20.58
N VAL A 110 -11.14 -20.95 19.77
CA VAL A 110 -12.23 -21.93 19.85
C VAL A 110 -12.16 -22.96 18.72
N GLU A 111 -12.27 -22.52 17.47
CA GLU A 111 -12.31 -23.40 16.29
C GLU A 111 -10.92 -23.77 15.75
N LYS A 112 -9.88 -23.10 16.24
CA LYS A 112 -8.48 -23.34 15.85
C LYS A 112 -8.15 -23.00 14.41
N GLY A 113 -9.00 -22.25 13.71
CA GLY A 113 -8.69 -21.70 12.38
C GLY A 113 -7.45 -20.82 12.43
N GLY A 114 -6.68 -20.84 11.35
CA GLY A 114 -5.42 -20.13 11.20
C GLY A 114 -5.25 -19.57 9.80
N ASN A 115 -3.99 -19.44 9.36
CA ASN A 115 -3.62 -18.81 8.09
C ASN A 115 -4.11 -17.35 8.04
N PRO A 116 -3.44 -16.44 8.76
CA PRO A 116 -3.89 -15.05 8.92
C PRO A 116 -3.63 -14.24 7.64
N TYR A 117 -4.69 -13.69 7.06
CA TYR A 117 -4.63 -12.86 5.85
C TYR A 117 -4.87 -11.38 6.15
N GLY A 118 -6.12 -10.94 6.29
CA GLY A 118 -6.45 -9.55 6.56
C GLY A 118 -5.92 -9.08 7.92
N LEU A 119 -5.43 -7.85 7.98
CA LEU A 119 -4.94 -7.23 9.21
C LEU A 119 -5.31 -5.74 9.20
N VAL A 120 -5.95 -5.27 10.28
CA VAL A 120 -6.23 -3.84 10.50
C VAL A 120 -5.98 -3.46 11.95
N ILE A 121 -5.83 -2.15 12.21
CA ILE A 121 -5.65 -1.58 13.55
C ILE A 121 -6.93 -0.86 13.94
N ALA A 122 -7.48 -1.15 15.10
CA ALA A 122 -8.66 -0.50 15.64
C ALA A 122 -8.39 0.97 15.99
N PRO A 123 -9.13 1.93 15.41
CA PRO A 123 -8.90 3.36 15.66
C PRO A 123 -9.44 3.84 17.02
N ALA A 124 -10.43 3.15 17.60
CA ALA A 124 -11.10 3.57 18.82
C ALA A 124 -11.42 2.38 19.74
N THR A 125 -11.95 2.65 20.93
CA THR A 125 -12.44 1.62 21.85
C THR A 125 -13.95 1.56 21.78
N ALA A 126 -14.50 0.42 21.33
CA ALA A 126 -15.94 0.17 21.26
C ALA A 126 -16.24 -1.34 21.38
N GLY A 127 -17.31 -1.68 22.11
CA GLY A 127 -17.75 -3.08 22.27
C GLY A 127 -16.66 -3.98 22.83
N LEU A 128 -16.23 -4.97 22.05
CA LEU A 128 -15.16 -5.92 22.42
C LEU A 128 -13.77 -5.42 22.00
N ILE A 129 -13.69 -4.37 21.22
CA ILE A 129 -12.47 -3.87 20.61
C ILE A 129 -11.90 -2.74 21.46
N THR A 130 -10.59 -2.72 21.64
CA THR A 130 -9.84 -1.63 22.28
C THR A 130 -9.01 -0.88 21.24
N ALA A 131 -8.92 0.43 21.36
CA ALA A 131 -8.07 1.24 20.46
C ALA A 131 -6.64 0.68 20.40
N GLY A 132 -6.16 0.46 19.19
CA GLY A 132 -4.86 -0.14 18.90
C GLY A 132 -4.90 -1.67 18.77
N ASP A 133 -6.01 -2.34 19.02
CA ASP A 133 -6.13 -3.78 18.77
C ASP A 133 -5.82 -4.11 17.33
N LEU A 134 -5.14 -5.24 17.14
CA LEU A 134 -4.83 -5.82 15.83
C LEU A 134 -5.93 -6.84 15.52
N ILE A 135 -6.72 -6.56 14.49
CA ILE A 135 -7.83 -7.41 14.09
C ILE A 135 -7.40 -8.21 12.86
N VAL A 136 -7.60 -9.52 12.90
CA VAL A 136 -7.06 -10.48 11.92
C VAL A 136 -8.16 -11.39 11.39
N CYS A 137 -8.19 -11.60 10.08
CA CYS A 137 -8.94 -12.65 9.41
C CYS A 137 -8.16 -13.96 9.39
N ASN A 138 -8.81 -15.07 9.68
CA ASN A 138 -8.28 -16.41 9.45
C ASN A 138 -8.88 -17.01 8.18
N PHE A 139 -8.03 -17.33 7.21
CA PHE A 139 -8.43 -17.84 5.90
C PHE A 139 -8.72 -19.35 5.92
N ASN A 140 -8.04 -20.10 6.81
CA ASN A 140 -8.23 -21.54 6.95
C ASN A 140 -9.15 -21.88 8.11
N ASP A 141 -9.95 -22.94 7.93
CA ASP A 141 -10.74 -23.53 9.02
C ASP A 141 -9.84 -24.34 9.97
N GLY A 142 -10.30 -24.48 11.23
CA GLY A 142 -9.54 -25.25 12.23
C GLY A 142 -9.77 -26.76 12.16
N ALA A 143 -10.82 -27.23 11.48
CA ALA A 143 -11.15 -28.64 11.41
C ALA A 143 -10.31 -29.39 10.40
N THR A 144 -10.08 -28.80 9.22
CA THR A 144 -9.40 -29.46 8.10
C THR A 144 -8.16 -28.70 7.65
N ASN A 145 -7.92 -27.50 8.18
CA ASN A 145 -6.90 -26.55 7.75
C ASN A 145 -6.95 -26.28 6.24
N THR A 146 -8.18 -26.20 5.71
CA THR A 146 -8.40 -26.01 4.28
C THR A 146 -8.49 -24.51 3.98
N GLU A 147 -7.74 -24.08 2.98
CA GLU A 147 -7.72 -22.68 2.51
C GLU A 147 -9.10 -22.24 1.99
N GLY A 148 -9.48 -21.03 2.34
CA GLY A 148 -10.76 -20.45 1.96
C GLY A 148 -11.95 -20.96 2.76
N LEU A 149 -11.80 -21.85 3.76
CA LEU A 149 -12.89 -22.30 4.62
C LEU A 149 -12.95 -21.61 5.98
N GLY A 150 -11.98 -20.77 6.34
CA GLY A 150 -11.98 -20.01 7.59
C GLY A 150 -13.16 -19.04 7.66
N THR A 151 -13.74 -18.92 8.84
CA THR A 151 -14.94 -18.08 9.11
C THR A 151 -14.74 -17.15 10.31
N ALA A 152 -13.52 -17.09 10.85
CA ALA A 152 -13.25 -16.41 12.11
C ALA A 152 -12.47 -15.10 11.88
N ILE A 153 -12.85 -14.08 12.65
CA ILE A 153 -12.06 -12.89 12.91
C ILE A 153 -11.65 -12.91 14.38
N VAL A 154 -10.37 -12.67 14.63
CA VAL A 154 -9.78 -12.58 15.97
C VAL A 154 -9.19 -11.20 16.22
N GLY A 155 -9.11 -10.79 17.47
CA GLY A 155 -8.42 -9.57 17.89
C GLY A 155 -7.29 -9.89 18.86
N LEU A 156 -6.24 -9.06 18.84
CA LEU A 156 -5.11 -9.11 19.75
C LEU A 156 -4.81 -7.70 20.28
N HIS A 157 -4.57 -7.58 21.59
CA HIS A 157 -3.95 -6.37 22.13
C HIS A 157 -2.50 -6.30 21.66
N PRO A 158 -1.97 -5.14 21.23
CA PRO A 158 -0.63 -5.03 20.63
C PRO A 158 0.49 -5.10 21.68
N THR A 159 0.50 -6.16 22.49
CA THR A 159 1.51 -6.43 23.51
C THR A 159 2.14 -7.80 23.28
N THR A 160 3.47 -7.88 23.48
CA THR A 160 4.20 -9.15 23.32
C THR A 160 3.58 -10.28 24.12
N GLY A 161 3.33 -11.41 23.49
CA GLY A 161 2.70 -12.58 24.11
C GLY A 161 1.17 -12.47 24.21
N ALA A 162 0.55 -11.57 23.43
CA ALA A 162 -0.90 -11.44 23.41
C ALA A 162 -1.59 -12.75 23.06
N MET A 163 -2.65 -13.05 23.80
CA MET A 163 -3.56 -14.15 23.46
C MET A 163 -4.69 -13.60 22.58
N PRO A 164 -5.04 -14.28 21.47
CA PRO A 164 -6.14 -13.84 20.64
C PRO A 164 -7.48 -14.02 21.37
N TYR A 165 -8.38 -13.07 21.16
CA TYR A 165 -9.80 -13.24 21.50
C TYR A 165 -10.60 -13.38 20.19
N ARG A 166 -11.64 -14.22 20.23
CA ARG A 166 -12.57 -14.34 19.10
C ARG A 166 -13.42 -13.08 19.03
N LEU A 167 -13.37 -12.36 17.92
CA LEU A 167 -14.26 -11.24 17.68
C LEU A 167 -15.55 -11.69 17.00
N ALA A 168 -15.46 -12.44 15.88
CA ALA A 168 -16.64 -12.89 15.16
C ALA A 168 -16.44 -14.24 14.46
N VAL A 169 -17.52 -14.96 14.24
CA VAL A 169 -17.62 -16.16 13.40
C VAL A 169 -18.95 -16.15 12.68
N ALA A 170 -18.96 -16.30 11.37
CA ALA A 170 -20.18 -16.42 10.58
C ALA A 170 -19.92 -17.06 9.21
N PRO A 171 -20.93 -17.76 8.60
CA PRO A 171 -20.80 -18.28 7.24
C PRO A 171 -20.52 -17.22 6.18
N ALA A 172 -20.99 -15.98 6.41
CA ALA A 172 -20.71 -14.84 5.50
C ALA A 172 -19.25 -14.42 5.47
N LEU A 173 -18.44 -14.83 6.48
CA LEU A 173 -17.00 -14.61 6.57
C LEU A 173 -16.19 -15.74 5.94
N GLN A 174 -16.80 -16.74 5.32
CA GLN A 174 -16.04 -17.88 4.80
C GLN A 174 -15.00 -17.44 3.76
N GLY A 175 -13.74 -17.82 4.01
CA GLY A 175 -12.61 -17.37 3.23
C GLY A 175 -12.27 -15.90 3.52
N CYS A 176 -12.38 -15.45 4.78
CA CYS A 176 -12.05 -14.08 5.18
C CYS A 176 -10.57 -13.81 4.91
N ASN A 177 -10.29 -12.84 4.04
CA ASN A 177 -8.93 -12.60 3.52
C ASN A 177 -8.50 -11.13 3.53
N ALA A 178 -9.42 -10.18 3.59
CA ALA A 178 -9.10 -8.77 3.77
C ALA A 178 -10.06 -8.12 4.76
N LEU A 179 -9.60 -7.06 5.38
CA LEU A 179 -10.36 -6.25 6.34
C LEU A 179 -10.18 -4.77 6.03
N ALA A 180 -11.23 -4.00 6.24
CA ALA A 180 -11.15 -2.55 6.31
C ALA A 180 -11.91 -2.05 7.55
N MET A 181 -11.29 -1.15 8.31
CA MET A 181 -11.85 -0.59 9.53
C MET A 181 -12.61 0.70 9.23
N LEU A 182 -13.86 0.80 9.66
CA LEU A 182 -14.69 2.00 9.58
C LEU A 182 -14.49 2.85 10.87
N PRO A 183 -14.86 4.15 10.85
CA PRO A 183 -14.60 5.05 11.98
C PRO A 183 -15.36 4.72 13.27
N ASP A 184 -16.44 3.94 13.19
CA ASP A 184 -17.24 3.49 14.32
C ASP A 184 -16.80 2.12 14.89
N ASP A 185 -15.60 1.65 14.46
CA ASP A 185 -15.06 0.32 14.70
C ASP A 185 -15.89 -0.84 14.12
N SER A 186 -16.78 -0.57 13.17
CA SER A 186 -17.29 -1.60 12.28
C SER A 186 -16.18 -2.05 11.33
N ILE A 187 -16.18 -3.33 11.01
CA ILE A 187 -15.15 -3.98 10.17
C ILE A 187 -15.82 -4.50 8.92
N SER A 188 -15.42 -4.00 7.75
CA SER A 188 -15.71 -4.67 6.50
C SER A 188 -14.79 -5.86 6.33
N ALA A 189 -15.30 -6.98 5.82
CA ALA A 189 -14.54 -8.20 5.67
C ALA A 189 -14.81 -8.86 4.31
N ALA A 190 -13.77 -9.08 3.53
CA ALA A 190 -13.84 -9.80 2.26
C ALA A 190 -13.97 -11.30 2.52
N GLY A 191 -15.16 -11.85 2.36
CA GLY A 191 -15.44 -13.29 2.44
C GLY A 191 -15.32 -13.92 1.06
N TYR A 192 -14.11 -14.29 0.66
CA TYR A 192 -13.81 -14.81 -0.66
C TYR A 192 -14.71 -15.98 -1.07
N SER A 193 -14.74 -17.05 -0.26
CA SER A 193 -15.51 -18.25 -0.58
C SER A 193 -17.02 -18.06 -0.37
N ALA A 194 -17.40 -17.19 0.58
CA ALA A 194 -18.78 -16.78 0.74
C ALA A 194 -19.27 -15.90 -0.41
N ASN A 195 -18.38 -15.31 -1.17
CA ASN A 195 -18.65 -14.29 -2.19
C ASN A 195 -19.46 -13.12 -1.64
N LYS A 196 -19.06 -12.61 -0.46
CA LYS A 196 -19.76 -11.59 0.31
C LYS A 196 -18.78 -10.61 0.93
N ASN A 197 -19.31 -9.45 1.32
CA ASN A 197 -18.55 -8.40 2.01
C ASN A 197 -19.32 -7.92 3.26
N PRO A 198 -19.46 -8.77 4.30
CA PRO A 198 -20.23 -8.40 5.49
C PRO A 198 -19.54 -7.29 6.30
N LEU A 199 -20.34 -6.58 7.10
CA LEU A 199 -19.88 -5.71 8.18
C LEU A 199 -20.00 -6.45 9.52
N VAL A 200 -18.90 -6.41 10.29
CA VAL A 200 -18.83 -6.93 11.66
C VAL A 200 -18.77 -5.74 12.61
N THR A 201 -19.75 -5.62 13.50
CA THR A 201 -19.75 -4.56 14.51
C THR A 201 -18.72 -4.84 15.60
N SER A 202 -18.30 -3.81 16.32
CA SER A 202 -17.44 -3.95 17.51
C SER A 202 -18.04 -4.85 18.62
N SER A 203 -19.36 -5.10 18.56
CA SER A 203 -20.08 -6.02 19.45
C SER A 203 -20.25 -7.44 18.88
N ALA A 204 -19.47 -7.80 17.87
CA ALA A 204 -19.45 -9.13 17.22
C ALA A 204 -20.70 -9.49 16.39
N THR A 205 -21.55 -8.52 16.07
CA THR A 205 -22.70 -8.78 15.18
C THR A 205 -22.25 -8.73 13.73
N VAL A 206 -22.54 -9.79 12.96
CA VAL A 206 -22.24 -9.87 11.53
C VAL A 206 -23.49 -9.51 10.74
N ASN A 207 -23.41 -8.46 9.96
CA ASN A 207 -24.45 -7.96 9.08
C ASN A 207 -24.02 -8.09 7.63
N ASP A 208 -24.96 -8.23 6.70
CA ASP A 208 -24.69 -8.29 5.25
C ASP A 208 -25.45 -7.14 4.54
N PRO A 209 -25.03 -5.88 4.73
CA PRO A 209 -25.72 -4.73 4.18
C PRO A 209 -25.55 -4.62 2.66
N PHE A 210 -24.58 -5.32 2.08
CA PHE A 210 -24.27 -5.34 0.65
C PHE A 210 -24.77 -6.60 -0.04
N SER A 211 -25.78 -7.26 0.52
CA SER A 211 -26.32 -8.54 0.04
C SER A 211 -26.94 -8.49 -1.36
N ALA A 212 -27.28 -7.29 -1.83
CA ALA A 212 -27.79 -7.06 -3.19
C ALA A 212 -26.68 -6.91 -4.25
N ASP A 213 -25.42 -6.73 -3.83
CA ASP A 213 -24.30 -6.51 -4.72
C ASP A 213 -23.78 -7.84 -5.29
N THR A 214 -23.19 -7.76 -6.46
CA THR A 214 -22.61 -8.92 -7.14
C THR A 214 -21.09 -8.83 -7.06
N PHE A 215 -20.53 -9.33 -5.98
CA PHE A 215 -19.08 -9.53 -5.86
C PHE A 215 -18.61 -10.70 -6.73
N ALA A 216 -17.35 -10.70 -7.06
CA ALA A 216 -16.71 -11.78 -7.78
C ALA A 216 -15.50 -12.31 -6.97
N HIS A 217 -15.81 -12.92 -5.82
CA HIS A 217 -14.84 -13.37 -4.83
C HIS A 217 -13.97 -12.21 -4.33
N PRO A 218 -14.50 -11.36 -3.42
CA PRO A 218 -13.79 -10.19 -2.89
C PRO A 218 -12.46 -10.60 -2.25
N TRP A 219 -11.39 -9.83 -2.55
CA TRP A 219 -10.03 -10.26 -2.23
C TRP A 219 -9.24 -9.23 -1.41
N GLY A 220 -9.31 -7.95 -1.74
CA GLY A 220 -8.66 -6.87 -1.00
C GLY A 220 -9.63 -5.74 -0.70
N GLU A 221 -9.38 -4.98 0.38
CA GLU A 221 -10.24 -3.89 0.82
C GLU A 221 -9.46 -2.66 1.26
N ALA A 222 -10.06 -1.48 1.04
CA ALA A 222 -9.63 -0.23 1.64
C ALA A 222 -10.84 0.65 1.96
N PHE A 223 -10.92 1.16 3.19
CA PHE A 223 -11.90 2.18 3.57
C PHE A 223 -11.36 3.58 3.34
N VAL A 224 -12.21 4.46 2.86
CA VAL A 224 -11.93 5.88 2.62
C VAL A 224 -12.99 6.72 3.33
N ALA A 225 -12.58 7.55 4.26
CA ALA A 225 -13.49 8.47 4.94
C ALA A 225 -14.02 9.56 4.00
N ALA A 226 -15.22 10.08 4.29
CA ALA A 226 -15.79 11.19 3.54
C ALA A 226 -14.88 12.41 3.55
N LYS A 227 -14.70 13.05 2.37
CA LYS A 227 -13.86 14.25 2.23
C LYS A 227 -14.51 15.26 1.28
N GLY A 228 -14.87 16.44 1.81
CA GLY A 228 -15.57 17.45 1.02
C GLY A 228 -16.92 16.96 0.53
N SER A 229 -17.13 16.95 -0.80
CA SER A 229 -18.33 16.41 -1.44
C SER A 229 -18.29 14.90 -1.71
N ASN A 230 -17.15 14.25 -1.51
CA ASN A 230 -16.99 12.83 -1.75
C ASN A 230 -17.51 12.05 -0.53
N PRO A 231 -18.47 11.12 -0.71
CA PRO A 231 -18.94 10.27 0.38
C PRO A 231 -17.82 9.34 0.87
N ALA A 232 -18.00 8.76 2.05
CA ALA A 232 -17.19 7.65 2.47
C ALA A 232 -17.37 6.48 1.50
N ALA A 233 -16.34 5.64 1.36
CA ALA A 233 -16.40 4.51 0.44
C ALA A 233 -15.54 3.35 0.93
N LEU A 234 -15.98 2.13 0.58
CA LEU A 234 -15.14 0.94 0.56
C LEU A 234 -14.73 0.67 -0.88
N TYR A 235 -13.46 0.42 -1.09
CA TYR A 235 -12.93 -0.13 -2.34
C TYR A 235 -12.66 -1.61 -2.13
N VAL A 236 -13.09 -2.42 -3.07
CA VAL A 236 -12.98 -3.88 -3.01
C VAL A 236 -12.36 -4.37 -4.31
N SER A 237 -11.25 -5.10 -4.22
CA SER A 237 -10.72 -5.85 -5.36
C SER A 237 -11.36 -7.22 -5.41
N ASN A 238 -11.53 -7.76 -6.61
CA ASN A 238 -12.17 -9.05 -6.84
C ASN A 238 -11.26 -10.00 -7.62
N ALA A 239 -11.45 -11.29 -7.39
CA ALA A 239 -10.69 -12.33 -8.07
C ALA A 239 -11.04 -12.51 -9.56
N ASP A 240 -12.02 -11.75 -10.09
CA ASP A 240 -12.30 -11.66 -11.52
C ASP A 240 -11.50 -10.53 -12.23
N GLY A 241 -10.66 -9.82 -11.49
CA GLY A 241 -9.87 -8.71 -12.02
C GLY A 241 -10.62 -7.37 -12.05
N SER A 242 -11.70 -7.23 -11.28
CA SER A 242 -12.42 -5.96 -11.11
C SER A 242 -12.06 -5.26 -9.80
N ILE A 243 -12.32 -3.94 -9.77
CA ILE A 243 -12.29 -3.12 -8.56
C ILE A 243 -13.65 -2.43 -8.44
N ASP A 244 -14.31 -2.64 -7.30
CA ASP A 244 -15.59 -2.04 -6.98
C ASP A 244 -15.41 -0.91 -5.94
N ARG A 245 -16.29 0.09 -6.02
CA ARG A 245 -16.47 1.13 -4.99
C ARG A 245 -17.87 1.06 -4.45
N ILE A 246 -18.01 0.88 -3.14
CA ILE A 246 -19.25 0.95 -2.38
C ILE A 246 -19.29 2.31 -1.70
N SER A 247 -20.11 3.23 -2.17
CA SER A 247 -20.29 4.54 -1.52
C SER A 247 -21.19 4.39 -0.29
N LEU A 248 -20.81 5.05 0.80
CA LEU A 248 -21.43 4.88 2.11
C LEU A 248 -21.99 6.19 2.67
N ASN A 249 -23.05 6.08 3.48
CA ASN A 249 -23.49 7.10 4.43
C ASN A 249 -23.68 6.42 5.79
N GLY A 250 -22.69 6.59 6.69
CA GLY A 250 -22.49 5.67 7.80
C GLY A 250 -22.20 4.26 7.25
N ASP A 251 -22.89 3.25 7.77
CA ASP A 251 -22.79 1.87 7.31
C ASP A 251 -23.72 1.53 6.13
N ALA A 252 -24.57 2.49 5.77
CA ALA A 252 -25.56 2.27 4.71
C ALA A 252 -24.93 2.54 3.33
N GLN A 253 -25.06 1.57 2.44
CA GLN A 253 -24.69 1.73 1.04
C GLN A 253 -25.60 2.74 0.34
N THR A 254 -24.99 3.65 -0.41
CA THR A 254 -25.71 4.62 -1.26
C THR A 254 -25.51 4.37 -2.75
N ALA A 255 -24.41 3.74 -3.14
CA ALA A 255 -24.13 3.33 -4.52
C ALA A 255 -23.12 2.17 -4.56
N PHE A 256 -23.19 1.38 -5.62
CA PHE A 256 -22.21 0.37 -6.01
C PHE A 256 -21.71 0.69 -7.42
N THR A 257 -20.40 0.76 -7.61
CA THR A 257 -19.80 1.19 -8.88
C THR A 257 -18.57 0.34 -9.19
N LYS A 258 -18.57 -0.35 -10.33
CA LYS A 258 -17.38 -1.05 -10.82
C LYS A 258 -16.44 -0.04 -11.49
N ILE A 259 -15.45 0.47 -10.74
CA ILE A 259 -14.56 1.54 -11.21
C ILE A 259 -13.47 1.05 -12.15
N ALA A 260 -13.10 -0.24 -12.07
CA ALA A 260 -12.10 -0.83 -12.97
C ALA A 260 -12.41 -2.29 -13.28
N SER A 261 -11.91 -2.76 -14.42
CA SER A 261 -11.99 -4.15 -14.84
C SER A 261 -10.81 -4.51 -15.77
N GLY A 262 -10.58 -5.82 -15.96
CA GLY A 262 -9.61 -6.32 -16.92
C GLY A 262 -8.21 -6.53 -16.36
N PHE A 263 -7.99 -6.40 -15.05
CA PHE A 263 -6.79 -6.98 -14.45
C PHE A 263 -6.75 -8.49 -14.76
N CYS A 264 -5.56 -9.02 -14.96
CA CYS A 264 -5.44 -10.46 -15.14
C CYS A 264 -5.86 -11.17 -13.85
N ALA A 265 -6.67 -12.22 -13.98
CA ALA A 265 -7.16 -12.99 -12.85
C ALA A 265 -7.11 -14.47 -13.18
N SER A 266 -6.57 -15.26 -12.27
CA SER A 266 -6.49 -16.74 -12.37
C SER A 266 -6.22 -17.34 -10.99
N GLY A 267 -6.42 -18.64 -10.87
CA GLY A 267 -6.10 -19.39 -9.67
C GLY A 267 -7.32 -19.85 -8.88
N SER A 268 -7.07 -20.32 -7.68
CA SER A 268 -8.04 -20.86 -6.73
C SER A 268 -7.62 -20.43 -5.31
N PRO A 269 -8.44 -20.65 -4.29
CA PRO A 269 -8.01 -20.41 -2.91
C PRO A 269 -6.61 -20.97 -2.65
N GLY A 270 -5.73 -20.20 -2.02
CA GLY A 270 -4.32 -20.54 -1.78
C GLY A 270 -3.35 -20.21 -2.91
N ALA A 271 -3.81 -19.88 -4.11
CA ALA A 271 -2.96 -19.51 -5.24
C ALA A 271 -3.66 -18.56 -6.20
N ILE A 272 -4.23 -17.47 -5.68
CA ILE A 272 -4.98 -16.47 -6.48
C ILE A 272 -4.02 -15.43 -7.03
N TYR A 273 -4.05 -15.26 -8.34
CA TYR A 273 -3.38 -14.20 -9.07
C TYR A 273 -4.43 -13.22 -9.60
N ALA A 274 -4.57 -12.08 -8.94
CA ALA A 274 -5.56 -11.06 -9.25
C ALA A 274 -5.11 -9.72 -8.61
N PRO A 275 -5.80 -8.60 -8.85
CA PRO A 275 -5.63 -7.41 -8.00
C PRO A 275 -5.99 -7.79 -6.57
N SER A 276 -5.08 -7.55 -5.64
CA SER A 276 -5.16 -8.03 -4.25
C SER A 276 -5.20 -6.87 -3.26
N GLY A 277 -4.15 -6.65 -2.50
CA GLY A 277 -4.10 -5.63 -1.46
C GLY A 277 -4.40 -4.23 -1.99
N LEU A 278 -5.23 -3.49 -1.27
CA LEU A 278 -5.59 -2.12 -1.54
C LEU A 278 -5.09 -1.21 -0.43
N THR A 279 -4.53 -0.06 -0.79
CA THR A 279 -4.09 0.97 0.15
C THR A 279 -4.44 2.35 -0.39
N TYR A 280 -5.00 3.21 0.46
CA TYR A 280 -5.44 4.54 0.04
C TYR A 280 -4.65 5.65 0.71
N ASP A 281 -4.16 6.59 -0.11
CA ASP A 281 -3.57 7.84 0.36
C ASP A 281 -4.61 8.96 0.32
N VAL A 282 -5.11 9.33 1.50
CA VAL A 282 -6.12 10.38 1.68
C VAL A 282 -5.59 11.77 1.31
N SER A 283 -4.29 11.99 1.36
CA SER A 283 -3.69 13.31 1.08
C SER A 283 -3.83 13.70 -0.39
N ILE A 284 -3.73 12.73 -1.29
CA ILE A 284 -3.70 12.91 -2.75
C ILE A 284 -4.83 12.16 -3.49
N ASP A 285 -5.83 11.61 -2.78
CA ASP A 285 -6.95 10.84 -3.35
C ASP A 285 -6.48 9.75 -4.32
N THR A 286 -5.53 8.92 -3.86
CA THR A 286 -4.93 7.88 -4.68
C THR A 286 -5.11 6.51 -4.04
N LEU A 287 -5.70 5.57 -4.80
CA LEU A 287 -5.78 4.16 -4.44
C LEU A 287 -4.60 3.43 -5.07
N TYR A 288 -3.82 2.76 -4.24
CA TYR A 288 -2.77 1.84 -4.66
C TYR A 288 -3.32 0.42 -4.65
N ILE A 289 -3.03 -0.31 -5.72
CA ILE A 289 -3.50 -1.66 -5.98
C ILE A 289 -2.27 -2.55 -6.18
N VAL A 290 -2.13 -3.55 -5.35
CA VAL A 290 -1.13 -4.61 -5.58
C VAL A 290 -1.73 -5.60 -6.56
N ASP A 291 -1.10 -5.74 -7.73
CA ASP A 291 -1.51 -6.72 -8.73
C ASP A 291 -0.56 -7.92 -8.69
N THR A 292 -1.03 -8.98 -8.04
CA THR A 292 -0.28 -10.23 -7.86
C THR A 292 0.05 -10.87 -9.19
N SER A 293 -0.83 -10.76 -10.19
CA SER A 293 -0.67 -11.43 -11.48
C SER A 293 0.40 -10.80 -12.37
N SER A 294 0.52 -9.48 -12.37
CA SER A 294 1.52 -8.76 -13.16
C SER A 294 2.79 -8.40 -12.38
N TYR A 295 2.86 -8.79 -11.10
CA TYR A 295 3.94 -8.44 -10.18
C TYR A 295 4.16 -6.93 -10.17
N SER A 296 3.08 -6.18 -9.93
CA SER A 296 3.11 -4.72 -9.98
C SER A 296 2.33 -4.05 -8.85
N VAL A 297 2.67 -2.79 -8.62
CA VAL A 297 1.85 -1.85 -7.87
C VAL A 297 1.32 -0.81 -8.85
N VAL A 298 0.01 -0.64 -8.86
CA VAL A 298 -0.72 0.30 -9.71
C VAL A 298 -1.32 1.41 -8.85
N ALA A 299 -1.31 2.64 -9.32
CA ALA A 299 -2.00 3.76 -8.67
C ALA A 299 -3.15 4.28 -9.52
N PHE A 300 -4.30 4.50 -8.90
CA PHE A 300 -5.44 5.23 -9.45
C PHE A 300 -5.54 6.58 -8.74
N ALA A 301 -5.11 7.65 -9.41
CA ALA A 301 -5.21 9.02 -8.89
C ALA A 301 -6.63 9.57 -9.06
N ASN A 302 -7.06 10.45 -8.15
CA ASN A 302 -8.41 11.01 -8.09
C ASN A 302 -9.49 9.90 -8.11
N VAL A 303 -9.24 8.84 -7.36
CA VAL A 303 -10.06 7.62 -7.41
C VAL A 303 -11.50 7.85 -7.02
N SER A 304 -11.77 8.83 -6.15
CA SER A 304 -13.14 9.19 -5.76
C SER A 304 -14.00 9.67 -6.93
N SER A 305 -13.39 10.18 -8.00
CA SER A 305 -14.06 10.68 -9.20
C SER A 305 -14.17 9.65 -10.34
N ILE A 306 -13.56 8.49 -10.20
CA ILE A 306 -13.63 7.43 -11.22
C ILE A 306 -15.06 6.86 -11.24
N GLY A 307 -15.73 6.95 -12.39
CA GLY A 307 -17.07 6.44 -12.60
C GLY A 307 -17.12 4.95 -12.98
N ASP A 308 -18.32 4.48 -13.31
CA ASP A 308 -18.54 3.11 -13.78
C ASP A 308 -17.73 2.83 -15.06
N ALA A 309 -17.10 1.64 -15.12
CA ALA A 309 -16.21 1.24 -16.19
C ALA A 309 -15.09 2.27 -16.48
N GLY A 310 -14.69 3.06 -15.48
CA GLY A 310 -13.80 4.21 -15.63
C GLY A 310 -12.39 3.85 -16.08
N VAL A 311 -11.81 2.75 -15.55
CA VAL A 311 -10.51 2.24 -15.95
C VAL A 311 -10.64 0.85 -16.54
N VAL A 312 -10.18 0.67 -17.77
CA VAL A 312 -10.05 -0.64 -18.40
C VAL A 312 -8.58 -1.01 -18.42
N VAL A 313 -8.24 -2.06 -17.70
CA VAL A 313 -6.89 -2.60 -17.63
C VAL A 313 -6.70 -3.63 -18.74
N ALA A 314 -5.69 -3.47 -19.54
CA ALA A 314 -5.30 -4.45 -20.56
C ALA A 314 -3.93 -5.01 -20.16
N GLY A 315 -3.93 -6.27 -19.80
CA GLY A 315 -2.78 -7.13 -19.70
C GLY A 315 -3.24 -8.49 -20.24
N GLN A 316 -2.40 -9.19 -20.97
CA GLN A 316 -2.78 -10.55 -21.37
C GLN A 316 -2.60 -11.43 -20.15
N CYS A 317 -3.65 -12.11 -19.72
CA CYS A 317 -3.55 -13.25 -18.83
C CYS A 317 -2.75 -14.35 -19.55
N SER A 318 -1.45 -14.29 -19.43
CA SER A 318 -0.53 -15.28 -19.96
C SER A 318 -0.50 -16.48 -19.01
N ALA A 319 -0.31 -17.68 -19.56
CA ALA A 319 0.04 -18.84 -18.73
C ALA A 319 1.41 -18.67 -18.03
N THR A 320 2.15 -17.62 -18.37
CA THR A 320 3.44 -17.26 -17.76
C THR A 320 3.20 -16.15 -16.75
N ILE A 321 3.49 -16.40 -15.49
CA ILE A 321 3.49 -15.38 -14.42
C ILE A 321 4.95 -15.00 -14.17
N PRO A 322 5.29 -13.70 -14.07
CA PRO A 322 4.37 -12.54 -14.12
C PRO A 322 3.84 -12.26 -15.52
N THR A 323 2.60 -11.76 -15.58
CA THR A 323 2.04 -11.24 -16.83
C THR A 323 2.75 -9.95 -17.24
N PRO A 324 2.68 -9.55 -18.52
CA PRO A 324 3.23 -8.27 -18.95
C PRO A 324 2.66 -7.08 -18.15
N LYS A 325 3.48 -6.04 -18.00
CA LYS A 325 3.10 -4.78 -17.36
C LYS A 325 1.73 -4.30 -17.87
N PRO A 326 0.76 -4.01 -16.99
CA PRO A 326 -0.57 -3.59 -17.40
C PRO A 326 -0.55 -2.23 -18.10
N THR A 327 -1.46 -2.05 -19.04
CA THR A 327 -1.77 -0.77 -19.71
C THR A 327 -3.21 -0.36 -19.39
N PHE A 328 -3.50 0.91 -19.51
CA PHE A 328 -4.76 1.48 -19.05
C PHE A 328 -5.46 2.26 -20.15
N SER A 329 -6.79 2.09 -20.23
CA SER A 329 -7.70 2.78 -21.14
C SER A 329 -9.04 3.06 -20.45
N GLY A 330 -10.04 3.48 -21.19
CA GLY A 330 -11.36 3.87 -20.64
C GLY A 330 -11.43 5.36 -20.29
N PRO A 331 -12.59 5.85 -19.86
CA PRO A 331 -12.82 7.27 -19.56
C PRO A 331 -11.87 7.87 -18.54
N SER A 332 -11.40 7.08 -17.58
CA SER A 332 -10.45 7.45 -16.52
C SER A 332 -9.10 6.75 -16.66
N GLY A 333 -8.76 6.20 -17.82
CA GLY A 333 -7.52 5.47 -18.03
C GLY A 333 -6.26 6.31 -17.76
N SER A 334 -6.33 7.62 -17.98
CA SER A 334 -5.23 8.56 -17.67
C SER A 334 -4.98 8.77 -16.17
N SER A 335 -5.93 8.38 -15.30
CA SER A 335 -5.76 8.42 -13.84
C SER A 335 -4.93 7.22 -13.34
N ALA A 336 -4.76 6.19 -14.15
CA ALA A 336 -4.07 4.97 -13.77
C ALA A 336 -2.62 4.95 -14.27
N ARG A 337 -1.71 4.47 -13.42
CA ARG A 337 -0.30 4.27 -13.80
C ARG A 337 0.34 3.14 -13.00
N VAL A 338 1.32 2.46 -13.57
CA VAL A 338 2.16 1.51 -12.83
C VAL A 338 3.23 2.28 -12.05
N ILE A 339 3.32 2.01 -10.75
CA ILE A 339 4.33 2.58 -9.84
C ILE A 339 5.60 1.73 -9.89
N ALA A 340 5.46 0.43 -9.65
CA ALA A 340 6.54 -0.54 -9.67
C ALA A 340 6.10 -1.81 -10.39
N ASN A 341 7.04 -2.50 -11.05
CA ASN A 341 6.76 -3.75 -11.75
C ASN A 341 8.01 -4.62 -11.81
N GLY A 342 7.88 -5.90 -11.53
CA GLY A 342 9.01 -6.83 -11.49
C GLY A 342 9.99 -6.51 -10.37
N GLY A 343 11.29 -6.39 -10.68
CA GLY A 343 12.33 -5.85 -9.78
C GLY A 343 12.66 -6.66 -8.52
N GLY A 344 11.93 -7.68 -8.21
CA GLY A 344 12.05 -8.48 -6.98
C GLY A 344 10.69 -8.92 -6.45
N PHE A 345 9.62 -8.40 -7.03
CA PHE A 345 8.28 -8.90 -6.72
C PHE A 345 8.12 -10.34 -7.20
N ILE A 346 7.59 -11.18 -6.31
CA ILE A 346 7.17 -12.55 -6.58
C ILE A 346 5.81 -12.70 -5.94
N ALA A 347 4.76 -12.62 -6.75
CA ALA A 347 3.38 -12.63 -6.30
C ALA A 347 3.13 -11.64 -5.13
N PRO A 348 3.39 -10.33 -5.28
CA PRO A 348 3.13 -9.36 -4.22
C PRO A 348 1.63 -9.38 -3.89
N LEU A 349 1.27 -9.29 -2.60
CA LEU A 349 -0.11 -9.47 -2.18
C LEU A 349 -0.66 -8.30 -1.37
N SER A 350 0.12 -7.75 -0.46
CA SER A 350 -0.33 -6.74 0.50
C SER A 350 0.54 -5.49 0.46
N ALA A 351 -0.04 -4.36 0.83
CA ALA A 351 0.67 -3.10 1.00
C ALA A 351 0.10 -2.26 2.14
N ALA A 352 0.95 -1.44 2.74
CA ALA A 352 0.54 -0.40 3.67
C ALA A 352 1.26 0.92 3.34
N LEU A 353 0.57 2.04 3.60
CA LEU A 353 1.13 3.38 3.44
C LEU A 353 2.01 3.72 4.64
N LEU A 354 3.25 4.08 4.39
CA LEU A 354 4.20 4.57 5.39
C LEU A 354 3.97 6.04 5.70
N SER A 355 4.51 6.52 6.82
CA SER A 355 4.28 7.89 7.31
C SER A 355 4.84 8.98 6.40
N ASP A 356 5.74 8.65 5.49
CA ASP A 356 6.33 9.56 4.51
C ASP A 356 5.65 9.50 3.13
N GLY A 357 4.65 8.64 2.96
CA GLY A 357 3.90 8.49 1.71
C GLY A 357 4.44 7.42 0.77
N ASP A 358 5.53 6.72 1.13
CA ASP A 358 5.95 5.51 0.45
C ASP A 358 5.09 4.30 0.89
N LEU A 359 5.19 3.20 0.19
CA LEU A 359 4.46 1.97 0.50
C LEU A 359 5.43 0.90 0.97
N ILE A 360 5.03 0.13 1.98
CA ILE A 360 5.63 -1.19 2.21
C ILE A 360 4.77 -2.24 1.51
N VAL A 361 5.39 -3.12 0.71
CA VAL A 361 4.71 -4.15 -0.09
C VAL A 361 5.32 -5.50 0.24
N GLY A 362 4.50 -6.47 0.60
CA GLY A 362 4.90 -7.84 0.92
C GLY A 362 4.71 -8.78 -0.27
N ASN A 363 5.71 -9.63 -0.52
CA ASN A 363 5.58 -10.78 -1.40
C ASN A 363 4.83 -11.90 -0.67
N ALA A 364 3.82 -12.48 -1.31
CA ALA A 364 3.16 -13.69 -0.83
C ALA A 364 3.94 -14.96 -1.19
N ASP A 365 4.82 -14.82 -2.18
CA ASP A 365 5.74 -15.89 -2.60
C ASP A 365 5.06 -17.20 -3.03
N ILE A 366 3.86 -17.10 -3.57
CA ILE A 366 3.15 -18.23 -4.12
C ILE A 366 4.00 -18.86 -5.25
N ASN A 367 4.31 -20.14 -5.15
CA ASN A 367 5.14 -20.90 -6.12
C ASN A 367 6.62 -20.52 -6.18
N ILE A 368 7.22 -20.03 -5.09
CA ILE A 368 8.67 -19.88 -5.02
C ILE A 368 9.37 -21.23 -5.06
N THR A 369 10.42 -21.31 -5.87
CA THR A 369 11.39 -22.40 -5.79
C THR A 369 12.41 -22.09 -4.68
N SER A 370 12.93 -23.11 -4.03
CA SER A 370 13.87 -23.04 -2.89
C SER A 370 15.17 -22.25 -3.12
N ALA A 371 15.41 -21.75 -4.34
CA ALA A 371 16.58 -20.91 -4.67
C ALA A 371 16.30 -19.39 -4.53
N GLN A 372 15.06 -18.99 -4.28
CA GLN A 372 14.67 -17.59 -4.12
C GLN A 372 14.51 -17.28 -2.63
N MET A 373 14.78 -16.05 -2.23
CA MET A 373 14.56 -15.62 -0.84
C MET A 373 13.06 -15.37 -0.65
N PRO A 374 12.35 -16.18 0.14
CA PRO A 374 10.92 -15.99 0.39
C PRO A 374 10.68 -14.81 1.34
N ASN A 375 9.43 -14.36 1.39
CA ASN A 375 8.93 -13.42 2.41
C ASN A 375 9.67 -12.07 2.45
N LEU A 376 9.97 -11.52 1.26
CA LEU A 376 10.56 -10.20 1.13
C LEU A 376 9.48 -9.11 1.22
N ALA A 377 9.80 -8.06 1.97
CA ALA A 377 9.09 -6.78 1.87
C ALA A 377 9.94 -5.76 1.10
N PHE A 378 9.28 -4.90 0.34
CA PHE A 378 9.89 -3.82 -0.43
C PHE A 378 9.30 -2.48 -0.01
N GLU A 379 10.12 -1.45 0.02
CA GLU A 379 9.65 -0.08 0.07
C GLU A 379 9.51 0.45 -1.36
N ILE A 380 8.34 1.02 -1.66
CA ILE A 380 7.98 1.50 -2.98
C ILE A 380 7.62 2.97 -2.88
N SER A 381 8.34 3.81 -3.60
CA SER A 381 8.05 5.24 -3.69
C SER A 381 7.25 5.57 -4.94
N PRO A 382 6.09 6.23 -4.80
CA PRO A 382 5.30 6.69 -5.95
C PRO A 382 6.00 7.74 -6.81
N VAL A 383 7.10 8.35 -6.34
CA VAL A 383 7.81 9.42 -7.04
C VAL A 383 9.10 8.97 -7.71
N LEU A 384 9.65 7.80 -7.33
CA LEU A 384 10.85 7.26 -7.96
C LEU A 384 10.53 6.60 -9.30
N PRO A 385 11.39 6.77 -10.31
CA PRO A 385 11.33 5.95 -11.52
C PRO A 385 11.51 4.47 -11.19
N GLY A 386 10.50 3.64 -11.54
CA GLY A 386 10.50 2.21 -11.24
C GLY A 386 10.09 1.84 -9.82
N GLY A 387 9.88 2.81 -8.95
CA GLY A 387 9.22 2.70 -7.63
C GLY A 387 10.07 2.11 -6.51
N PHE A 388 10.99 1.19 -6.77
CA PHE A 388 11.72 0.49 -5.71
C PHE A 388 12.72 1.40 -4.97
N VAL A 389 12.62 1.40 -3.63
CA VAL A 389 13.51 2.11 -2.72
C VAL A 389 14.49 1.10 -2.10
N GLY A 390 15.66 0.96 -2.73
CA GLY A 390 16.64 -0.02 -2.29
C GLY A 390 16.29 -1.48 -2.64
N SER A 391 16.86 -2.41 -1.90
CA SER A 391 16.61 -3.84 -2.03
C SER A 391 15.53 -4.31 -1.06
N GLY A 392 14.88 -5.44 -1.39
CA GLY A 392 13.93 -6.08 -0.47
C GLY A 392 14.58 -6.52 0.84
N VAL A 393 13.79 -6.54 1.88
CA VAL A 393 14.16 -6.98 3.24
C VAL A 393 13.39 -8.25 3.57
N GLN A 394 14.10 -9.30 3.96
CA GLN A 394 13.48 -10.55 4.37
C GLN A 394 12.92 -10.42 5.79
N LEU A 395 11.61 -10.62 5.93
CA LEU A 395 10.91 -10.48 7.22
C LEU A 395 10.66 -11.82 7.91
N ASP A 396 10.55 -12.91 7.17
CA ASP A 396 10.53 -14.27 7.73
C ASP A 396 11.65 -15.12 7.13
N THR A 397 12.40 -15.78 7.98
CA THR A 397 13.56 -16.62 7.63
C THR A 397 13.28 -18.10 7.74
N SER A 398 12.03 -18.52 7.92
CA SER A 398 11.64 -19.94 8.02
C SER A 398 11.99 -20.76 6.78
N GLY A 399 12.20 -20.08 5.64
CA GLY A 399 12.46 -20.73 4.35
C GLY A 399 11.20 -21.25 3.67
N THR A 400 10.02 -21.04 4.27
CA THR A 400 8.72 -21.38 3.69
C THR A 400 8.11 -20.11 3.12
N SER A 401 7.51 -20.17 1.92
CA SER A 401 6.69 -19.08 1.38
C SER A 401 5.38 -19.00 2.14
N GLY A 402 4.69 -17.84 2.05
CA GLY A 402 3.34 -17.67 2.59
C GLY A 402 3.23 -16.74 3.78
N ALA A 403 4.29 -16.05 4.21
CA ALA A 403 4.18 -14.94 5.15
C ALA A 403 3.78 -13.63 4.43
N LEU A 404 3.48 -12.57 5.18
CA LEU A 404 3.19 -11.21 4.70
C LEU A 404 1.87 -11.04 3.93
N PHE A 405 0.84 -11.81 4.29
CA PHE A 405 -0.47 -11.64 3.68
C PHE A 405 -1.21 -10.36 4.11
N GLY A 406 -1.08 -9.96 5.37
CA GLY A 406 -1.62 -8.70 5.88
C GLY A 406 -0.50 -7.82 6.42
N ILE A 407 -0.47 -6.56 5.98
CA ILE A 407 0.49 -5.55 6.45
C ILE A 407 -0.28 -4.28 6.80
N VAL A 408 0.00 -3.71 7.96
CA VAL A 408 -0.50 -2.38 8.35
C VAL A 408 0.62 -1.55 8.94
N ALA A 409 0.56 -0.25 8.71
CA ALA A 409 1.57 0.71 9.18
C ALA A 409 0.93 1.79 10.05
N THR A 410 1.59 2.17 11.11
CA THR A 410 1.20 3.25 12.02
C THR A 410 2.45 3.94 12.57
N THR A 411 2.25 4.91 13.44
CA THR A 411 3.35 5.54 14.20
C THR A 411 3.10 5.42 15.69
N ASP A 412 4.18 5.27 16.45
CA ASP A 412 4.12 5.34 17.92
C ASP A 412 3.90 6.77 18.42
N SER A 413 3.85 6.93 19.75
CA SER A 413 3.67 8.24 20.38
C SER A 413 4.83 9.22 20.13
N GLN A 414 6.00 8.72 19.70
CA GLN A 414 7.18 9.49 19.35
C GLN A 414 7.27 9.78 17.84
N LYS A 415 6.25 9.33 17.07
CA LYS A 415 6.17 9.43 15.61
C LYS A 415 7.17 8.53 14.86
N HIS A 416 7.74 7.52 15.50
CA HIS A 416 8.48 6.51 14.79
C HIS A 416 7.54 5.57 14.06
N GLN A 417 7.98 5.09 12.90
CA GLN A 417 7.21 4.12 12.13
C GLN A 417 7.11 2.78 12.86
N VAL A 418 5.91 2.22 12.89
CA VAL A 418 5.62 0.86 13.33
C VAL A 418 4.92 0.14 12.19
N VAL A 419 5.33 -1.08 11.89
CA VAL A 419 4.69 -1.94 10.90
C VAL A 419 4.34 -3.26 11.56
N TYR A 420 3.08 -3.65 11.48
CA TYR A 420 2.62 -4.98 11.83
C TYR A 420 2.38 -5.79 10.57
N PHE A 421 2.70 -7.07 10.61
CA PHE A 421 2.40 -7.98 9.52
C PHE A 421 1.99 -9.36 10.05
N ASN A 422 1.15 -10.03 9.30
CA ASN A 422 0.80 -11.42 9.54
C ASN A 422 1.89 -12.33 9.00
N ASP A 423 2.32 -13.26 9.83
CA ASP A 423 3.20 -14.36 9.44
C ASP A 423 2.37 -15.66 9.46
N ASP A 424 2.04 -16.15 8.29
CA ASP A 424 1.28 -17.39 8.11
C ASP A 424 2.06 -18.62 8.57
N ASN A 425 3.38 -18.64 8.34
CA ASN A 425 4.23 -19.77 8.73
C ASN A 425 4.19 -20.05 10.24
N THR A 426 4.03 -19.00 11.04
CA THR A 426 3.93 -19.10 12.51
C THR A 426 2.53 -18.87 13.06
N ASN A 427 1.57 -18.49 12.21
CA ASN A 427 0.24 -18.06 12.60
C ASN A 427 0.28 -16.99 13.68
N ALA A 428 1.04 -15.94 13.45
CA ALA A 428 1.27 -14.87 14.40
C ALA A 428 1.21 -13.48 13.75
N VAL A 429 0.92 -12.47 14.56
CA VAL A 429 1.21 -11.07 14.18
C VAL A 429 2.61 -10.74 14.65
N MET A 430 3.39 -10.19 13.75
CA MET A 430 4.74 -9.71 13.95
C MET A 430 4.78 -8.18 13.91
N MET A 431 5.77 -7.58 14.57
CA MET A 431 5.96 -6.14 14.63
C MET A 431 7.40 -5.77 14.26
N LEU A 432 7.54 -4.76 13.40
CA LEU A 432 8.76 -4.04 13.10
C LEU A 432 8.71 -2.65 13.73
N THR A 433 9.76 -2.24 14.41
CA THR A 433 9.95 -0.89 14.96
C THR A 433 11.37 -0.40 14.70
N GLN A 434 11.56 0.92 14.78
CA GLN A 434 12.90 1.56 14.77
C GLN A 434 13.68 1.27 16.04
#